data_327f5826ca9669d38db756da74b2d2c5
#
_entry.id   327f5826ca9669d38db756da74b2d2c5
#
_cell.length_a   1.000
_cell.length_b   1.000
_cell.length_c   1.000
_cell.angle_alpha   90.00
_cell.angle_beta   90.00
_cell.angle_gamma   90.00
#
_symmetry.space_group_name_H-M   'P 1'
#
loop_
_entity.id
_entity.type
_entity.pdbx_description
1 polymer ?
#
loop_
_entity_poly.entity_id
_entity_poly.type
_entity_poly.pdbx_seq_one_letter_code
_entity_poly.pdbx_strand_id
1 'polypeptide(L)'
;MTTASTAAATYWEPLRSQGRRYRKFDDTENRLLEDHLGSGRGRPALDIGCGDGSLARRLAGLGYRTTGIDCSPSAIALAPGQDIGSGHDPVWRCMDITTDDLGALPEAAYAVITCRLVYRWIDEKAALLDRVRHLLAPGGIFWVVTEIAGRRAATDSLKHLGITPAQAEILTAGWSAVHTADLDVLRCYALHP
;
A
#
# COMPACT_ATOMS: atom_id res chain seq x y z
N MET A 1 14.11 -5.57 22.86
CA MET A 1 14.17 -4.11 22.61
C MET A 1 12.83 -3.72 22.03
N THR A 2 12.03 -2.94 22.76
CA THR A 2 10.73 -2.45 22.28
C THR A 2 11.03 -1.34 21.27
N THR A 3 10.84 -1.61 19.99
CA THR A 3 10.89 -0.57 18.95
C THR A 3 9.83 0.49 19.27
N ALA A 4 10.20 1.76 19.22
CA ALA A 4 9.24 2.85 19.40
C ALA A 4 8.16 2.71 18.31
N SER A 5 6.90 2.67 18.74
CA SER A 5 5.76 2.59 17.82
C SER A 5 5.70 3.86 16.99
N THR A 6 5.59 3.73 15.67
CA THR A 6 5.41 4.89 14.79
C THR A 6 4.04 5.55 15.02
N ALA A 7 3.90 6.83 14.62
CA ALA A 7 2.62 7.53 14.72
C ALA A 7 1.49 6.77 14.01
N ALA A 8 1.79 6.14 12.87
CA ALA A 8 0.85 5.28 12.15
C ALA A 8 0.41 4.07 12.98
N ALA A 9 1.34 3.32 13.58
CA ALA A 9 1.03 2.17 14.42
C ALA A 9 0.21 2.57 15.64
N THR A 10 0.57 3.67 16.32
CA THR A 10 -0.15 4.18 17.49
C THR A 10 -1.60 4.55 17.16
N TYR A 11 -1.86 5.09 15.96
CA TYR A 11 -3.21 5.45 15.52
C TYR A 11 -4.02 4.23 15.07
N TRP A 12 -3.42 3.32 14.28
CA TRP A 12 -4.16 2.25 13.62
C TRP A 12 -4.37 1.02 14.49
N GLU A 13 -3.42 0.67 15.38
CA GLU A 13 -3.53 -0.54 16.20
C GLU A 13 -4.83 -0.60 17.05
N PRO A 14 -5.25 0.47 17.78
CA PRO A 14 -6.50 0.44 18.52
C PRO A 14 -7.74 0.27 17.63
N LEU A 15 -7.71 0.79 16.40
CA LEU A 15 -8.82 0.67 15.46
C LEU A 15 -8.90 -0.75 14.87
N ARG A 16 -7.75 -1.35 14.56
CA ARG A 16 -7.66 -2.70 14.02
C ARG A 16 -8.01 -3.76 15.07
N SER A 17 -7.60 -3.58 16.31
CA SER A 17 -7.96 -4.47 17.43
C SER A 17 -9.49 -4.54 17.68
N GLN A 18 -10.23 -3.48 17.31
CA GLN A 18 -11.68 -3.44 17.33
C GLN A 18 -12.33 -3.99 16.05
N GLY A 19 -11.56 -4.59 15.14
CA GLY A 19 -12.03 -5.14 13.86
C GLY A 19 -12.39 -4.07 12.81
N ARG A 20 -11.99 -2.81 13.02
CA ARG A 20 -12.34 -1.73 12.10
C ARG A 20 -11.63 -1.92 10.76
N ARG A 21 -12.43 -1.95 9.69
CA ARG A 21 -11.95 -1.98 8.30
C ARG A 21 -11.99 -0.57 7.72
N TYR A 22 -11.09 -0.30 6.79
CA TYR A 22 -11.09 0.99 6.09
C TYR A 22 -11.81 0.88 4.74
N ARG A 23 -11.75 1.93 3.92
CA ARG A 23 -12.47 2.08 2.66
C ARG A 23 -12.32 0.86 1.74
N LYS A 24 -13.46 0.27 1.33
CA LYS A 24 -13.50 -0.83 0.36
C LYS A 24 -13.00 -0.38 -1.00
N PHE A 25 -12.52 -1.32 -1.80
CA PHE A 25 -12.31 -1.14 -3.23
C PHE A 25 -13.63 -0.90 -3.92
N ASP A 26 -13.66 0.03 -4.88
CA ASP A 26 -14.74 0.13 -5.85
C ASP A 26 -14.31 -0.47 -7.20
N ASP A 27 -15.28 -0.66 -8.09
CA ASP A 27 -15.05 -1.31 -9.39
C ASP A 27 -14.15 -0.49 -10.32
N THR A 28 -14.13 0.84 -10.16
CA THR A 28 -13.28 1.72 -10.97
C THR A 28 -11.83 1.62 -10.53
N GLU A 29 -11.59 1.64 -9.21
CA GLU A 29 -10.25 1.42 -8.65
C GLU A 29 -9.71 0.03 -9.04
N ASN A 30 -10.56 -1.01 -9.00
CA ASN A 30 -10.20 -2.36 -9.42
C ASN A 30 -9.77 -2.42 -10.89
N ARG A 31 -10.54 -1.80 -11.80
CA ARG A 31 -10.20 -1.77 -13.23
C ARG A 31 -8.88 -1.06 -13.49
N LEU A 32 -8.67 0.11 -12.87
CA LEU A 32 -7.42 0.85 -13.00
C LEU A 32 -6.22 0.02 -12.51
N LEU A 33 -6.37 -0.68 -11.40
CA LEU A 33 -5.34 -1.58 -10.87
C LEU A 33 -5.00 -2.68 -11.90
N GLU A 34 -6.01 -3.35 -12.45
CA GLU A 34 -5.85 -4.44 -13.41
C GLU A 34 -5.21 -3.96 -14.72
N ASP A 35 -5.65 -2.81 -15.24
CA ASP A 35 -5.13 -2.22 -16.47
C ASP A 35 -3.64 -1.88 -16.38
N HIS A 36 -3.18 -1.41 -15.21
CA HIS A 36 -1.78 -1.04 -15.01
C HIS A 36 -0.89 -2.22 -14.61
N LEU A 37 -1.39 -3.14 -13.78
CA LEU A 37 -0.57 -4.24 -13.26
C LEU A 37 -0.62 -5.49 -14.12
N GLY A 38 -1.76 -5.77 -14.76
CA GLY A 38 -1.97 -6.96 -15.57
C GLY A 38 -1.83 -8.27 -14.78
N SER A 39 -1.61 -9.37 -15.50
CA SER A 39 -1.44 -10.69 -14.89
C SER A 39 -0.10 -10.83 -14.18
N GLY A 40 -0.14 -11.33 -12.94
CA GLY A 40 1.03 -11.55 -12.10
C GLY A 40 1.97 -12.64 -12.61
N ARG A 41 1.43 -13.73 -13.19
CA ARG A 41 2.21 -14.88 -13.70
C ARG A 41 3.23 -15.40 -12.69
N GLY A 42 2.87 -15.45 -11.41
CA GLY A 42 3.75 -15.88 -10.33
C GLY A 42 4.84 -14.89 -9.92
N ARG A 43 4.89 -13.67 -10.49
CA ARG A 43 5.85 -12.63 -10.07
C ARG A 43 5.55 -12.16 -8.63
N PRO A 44 6.57 -11.76 -7.86
CA PRO A 44 6.37 -11.26 -6.50
C PRO A 44 5.66 -9.91 -6.48
N ALA A 45 4.75 -9.72 -5.51
CA ALA A 45 4.13 -8.44 -5.18
C ALA A 45 4.18 -8.18 -3.68
N LEU A 46 4.34 -6.91 -3.29
CA LEU A 46 4.36 -6.43 -1.91
C LEU A 46 3.23 -5.44 -1.69
N ASP A 47 2.39 -5.65 -0.70
CA ASP A 47 1.35 -4.69 -0.28
C ASP A 47 1.73 -4.04 1.05
N ILE A 48 2.10 -2.76 1.01
CA ILE A 48 2.53 -1.97 2.16
C ILE A 48 1.32 -1.38 2.88
N GLY A 49 1.19 -1.66 4.17
CA GLY A 49 0.04 -1.29 4.99
C GLY A 49 -1.21 -2.06 4.57
N CYS A 50 -1.08 -3.38 4.44
CA CYS A 50 -2.08 -4.27 3.85
C CYS A 50 -3.42 -4.32 4.61
N GLY A 51 -3.45 -3.86 5.85
CA GLY A 51 -4.65 -3.83 6.68
C GLY A 51 -5.30 -5.21 6.82
N ASP A 52 -6.56 -5.33 6.41
CA ASP A 52 -7.30 -6.59 6.41
C ASP A 52 -6.97 -7.51 5.21
N GLY A 53 -5.94 -7.17 4.43
CA GLY A 53 -5.44 -7.97 3.32
C GLY A 53 -6.24 -7.90 2.03
N SER A 54 -7.22 -7.00 1.91
CA SER A 54 -8.11 -6.94 0.73
C SER A 54 -7.34 -6.72 -0.57
N LEU A 55 -6.36 -5.79 -0.61
CA LEU A 55 -5.55 -5.54 -1.81
C LEU A 55 -4.57 -6.69 -2.08
N ALA A 56 -3.90 -7.18 -1.04
CA ALA A 56 -2.97 -8.30 -1.19
C ALA A 56 -3.66 -9.54 -1.80
N ARG A 57 -4.89 -9.85 -1.34
CA ARG A 57 -5.70 -10.93 -1.95
C ARG A 57 -6.07 -10.63 -3.40
N ARG A 58 -6.37 -9.37 -3.72
CA ARG A 58 -6.64 -8.98 -5.11
C ARG A 58 -5.45 -9.23 -6.01
N LEU A 59 -4.24 -8.86 -5.57
CA LEU A 59 -2.98 -9.14 -6.28
C LEU A 59 -2.76 -10.66 -6.44
N ALA A 60 -3.03 -11.44 -5.41
CA ALA A 60 -2.96 -12.90 -5.50
C ALA A 60 -3.96 -13.45 -6.52
N GLY A 61 -5.19 -12.92 -6.58
CA GLY A 61 -6.20 -13.24 -7.59
C GLY A 61 -5.77 -12.87 -9.02
N LEU A 62 -4.91 -11.88 -9.21
CA LEU A 62 -4.26 -11.55 -10.48
C LEU A 62 -3.06 -12.47 -10.81
N GLY A 63 -2.76 -13.42 -9.95
CA GLY A 63 -1.68 -14.40 -10.13
C GLY A 63 -0.31 -13.94 -9.63
N TYR A 64 -0.22 -12.93 -8.76
CA TYR A 64 1.02 -12.57 -8.09
C TYR A 64 1.26 -13.45 -6.86
N ARG A 65 2.54 -13.76 -6.55
CA ARG A 65 2.93 -14.24 -5.23
C ARG A 65 3.01 -13.03 -4.30
N THR A 66 2.03 -12.87 -3.43
CA THR A 66 1.84 -11.63 -2.69
C THR A 66 2.32 -11.75 -1.25
N THR A 67 3.04 -10.74 -0.79
CA THR A 67 3.36 -10.49 0.61
C THR A 67 2.61 -9.24 1.06
N GLY A 68 1.83 -9.34 2.13
CA GLY A 68 1.22 -8.20 2.80
C GLY A 68 1.96 -7.86 4.09
N ILE A 69 2.33 -6.59 4.26
CA ILE A 69 2.96 -6.10 5.49
C ILE A 69 2.13 -4.98 6.12
N ASP A 70 2.05 -4.96 7.44
CA ASP A 70 1.42 -3.89 8.21
C ASP A 70 2.14 -3.75 9.56
N CYS A 71 2.31 -2.53 10.04
CA CYS A 71 2.90 -2.26 11.36
C CYS A 71 1.96 -2.61 12.52
N SER A 72 0.68 -2.85 12.26
CA SER A 72 -0.34 -3.25 13.25
C SER A 72 -0.43 -4.78 13.35
N PRO A 73 -0.08 -5.40 14.49
CA PRO A 73 -0.28 -6.83 14.71
C PRO A 73 -1.74 -7.25 14.55
N SER A 74 -2.69 -6.40 14.98
CA SER A 74 -4.13 -6.67 14.83
C SER A 74 -4.57 -6.66 13.38
N ALA A 75 -3.98 -5.82 12.52
CA ALA A 75 -4.24 -5.85 11.07
C ALA A 75 -3.81 -7.20 10.47
N ILE A 76 -2.60 -7.64 10.81
CA ILE A 76 -2.06 -8.93 10.37
C ILE A 76 -2.90 -10.12 10.86
N ALA A 77 -3.45 -10.04 12.07
CA ALA A 77 -4.35 -11.07 12.58
C ALA A 77 -5.71 -11.12 11.83
N LEU A 78 -6.17 -9.99 11.27
CA LEU A 78 -7.39 -9.90 10.48
C LEU A 78 -7.21 -10.36 9.02
N ALA A 79 -6.00 -10.29 8.50
CA ALA A 79 -5.70 -10.50 7.09
C ALA A 79 -5.99 -11.94 6.58
N PRO A 80 -5.73 -13.04 7.32
CA PRO A 80 -5.96 -14.41 6.84
C PRO A 80 -7.42 -14.82 6.70
N GLY A 81 -8.38 -14.05 7.24
CA GLY A 81 -9.75 -14.48 7.48
C GLY A 81 -10.71 -14.59 6.28
N GLN A 82 -10.23 -14.56 5.03
CA GLN A 82 -11.10 -14.66 3.85
C GLN A 82 -10.48 -15.58 2.80
N ASP A 83 -11.26 -16.59 2.38
CA ASP A 83 -10.90 -17.49 1.29
C ASP A 83 -10.80 -16.72 -0.04
N ILE A 84 -9.72 -16.93 -0.77
CA ILE A 84 -9.44 -16.28 -2.08
C ILE A 84 -9.72 -17.19 -3.28
N GLY A 85 -10.28 -18.37 -3.05
CA GLY A 85 -10.57 -19.33 -4.13
C GLY A 85 -9.29 -19.92 -4.74
N SER A 86 -9.09 -19.80 -6.04
CA SER A 86 -7.92 -20.35 -6.74
C SER A 86 -6.79 -19.30 -6.77
N GLY A 87 -5.75 -19.50 -6.00
CA GLY A 87 -4.54 -18.64 -6.00
C GLY A 87 -3.54 -19.08 -4.93
N HIS A 88 -2.36 -18.47 -4.93
CA HIS A 88 -1.42 -18.63 -3.82
C HIS A 88 -1.87 -17.73 -2.67
N ASP A 89 -2.02 -18.32 -1.48
CA ASP A 89 -2.31 -17.54 -0.27
C ASP A 89 -1.20 -16.50 -0.03
N PRO A 90 -1.57 -15.23 0.23
CA PRO A 90 -0.59 -14.22 0.57
C PRO A 90 0.17 -14.55 1.86
N VAL A 91 1.44 -14.18 1.90
CA VAL A 91 2.26 -14.22 3.12
C VAL A 91 2.03 -12.95 3.91
N TRP A 92 1.76 -13.05 5.21
CA TRP A 92 1.49 -11.92 6.09
C TRP A 92 2.66 -11.68 7.05
N ARG A 93 3.09 -10.41 7.20
CA ARG A 93 4.17 -10.03 8.10
C ARG A 93 3.80 -8.77 8.88
N CYS A 94 3.95 -8.82 10.20
CA CYS A 94 3.92 -7.61 11.03
C CYS A 94 5.27 -6.91 10.86
N MET A 95 5.27 -5.77 10.15
CA MET A 95 6.49 -5.10 9.74
C MET A 95 6.22 -3.62 9.44
N ASP A 96 7.08 -2.75 9.96
CA ASP A 96 7.13 -1.35 9.57
C ASP A 96 8.14 -1.16 8.43
N ILE A 97 7.63 -0.84 7.25
CA ILE A 97 8.47 -0.66 6.05
C ILE A 97 9.51 0.45 6.22
N THR A 98 9.34 1.38 7.14
CA THR A 98 10.24 2.53 7.31
C THR A 98 11.43 2.24 8.22
N THR A 99 11.29 1.30 9.15
CA THR A 99 12.29 1.06 10.21
C THR A 99 12.86 -0.35 10.24
N ASP A 100 12.06 -1.37 9.86
CA ASP A 100 12.46 -2.77 10.02
C ASP A 100 13.46 -3.21 8.95
N ASP A 101 14.13 -4.33 9.21
CA ASP A 101 15.09 -4.92 8.28
C ASP A 101 14.38 -5.50 7.05
N LEU A 102 14.69 -4.97 5.86
CA LEU A 102 14.15 -5.46 4.60
C LEU A 102 14.56 -6.91 4.28
N GLY A 103 15.66 -7.39 4.86
CA GLY A 103 16.08 -8.79 4.74
C GLY A 103 15.11 -9.79 5.37
N ALA A 104 14.15 -9.34 6.19
CA ALA A 104 13.06 -10.16 6.73
C ALA A 104 11.93 -10.42 5.71
N LEU A 105 11.92 -9.72 4.58
CA LEU A 105 10.97 -9.98 3.50
C LEU A 105 11.30 -11.28 2.75
N PRO A 106 10.28 -12.03 2.27
CA PRO A 106 10.52 -13.32 1.61
C PRO A 106 11.17 -13.21 0.23
N GLU A 107 11.10 -12.04 -0.40
CA GLU A 107 11.65 -11.80 -1.73
C GLU A 107 12.61 -10.60 -1.71
N ALA A 108 13.70 -10.71 -2.44
CA ALA A 108 14.68 -9.63 -2.56
C ALA A 108 14.22 -8.49 -3.50
N ALA A 109 13.29 -8.79 -4.42
CA ALA A 109 12.74 -7.81 -5.35
C ALA A 109 11.31 -8.14 -5.74
N TYR A 110 10.51 -7.11 -6.02
CA TYR A 110 9.10 -7.20 -6.32
C TYR A 110 8.77 -6.58 -7.68
N ALA A 111 7.97 -7.28 -8.49
CA ALA A 111 7.47 -6.74 -9.75
C ALA A 111 6.40 -5.64 -9.53
N VAL A 112 5.69 -5.72 -8.40
CA VAL A 112 4.70 -4.74 -7.99
C VAL A 112 4.86 -4.47 -6.50
N ILE A 113 4.87 -3.20 -6.13
CA ILE A 113 4.73 -2.74 -4.76
C ILE A 113 3.51 -1.85 -4.70
N THR A 114 2.59 -2.10 -3.76
CA THR A 114 1.39 -1.29 -3.57
C THR A 114 1.42 -0.57 -2.23
N CYS A 115 0.84 0.64 -2.19
CA CYS A 115 0.69 1.46 -0.99
C CYS A 115 -0.65 2.20 -1.07
N ARG A 116 -1.72 1.59 -0.52
CA ARG A 116 -3.07 2.12 -0.62
C ARG A 116 -3.53 2.76 0.67
N LEU A 117 -3.77 4.07 0.64
CA LEU A 117 -4.23 4.89 1.77
C LEU A 117 -3.28 4.92 2.97
N VAL A 118 -2.01 4.58 2.73
CA VAL A 118 -0.94 4.50 3.73
C VAL A 118 0.07 5.64 3.60
N TYR A 119 0.45 6.04 2.38
CA TYR A 119 1.50 7.02 2.10
C TYR A 119 1.37 8.32 2.93
N ARG A 120 0.16 8.80 3.16
CA ARG A 120 -0.10 9.97 4.00
C ARG A 120 0.36 9.82 5.45
N TRP A 121 0.37 8.59 5.97
CA TRP A 121 0.71 8.28 7.37
C TRP A 121 2.21 8.09 7.60
N ILE A 122 2.99 8.05 6.54
CA ILE A 122 4.44 7.91 6.60
C ILE A 122 5.05 9.31 6.76
N ASP A 123 5.75 9.55 7.85
CA ASP A 123 6.42 10.83 8.08
C ASP A 123 7.68 10.95 7.20
N GLU A 124 8.53 9.93 7.20
CA GLU A 124 9.78 9.85 6.44
C GLU A 124 9.56 9.36 5.00
N LYS A 125 8.88 10.19 4.19
CA LYS A 125 8.50 9.84 2.81
C LYS A 125 9.68 9.51 1.91
N ALA A 126 10.78 10.26 2.04
CA ALA A 126 11.99 10.01 1.26
C ALA A 126 12.58 8.63 1.57
N ALA A 127 12.68 8.28 2.86
CA ALA A 127 13.17 6.97 3.28
C ALA A 127 12.27 5.82 2.77
N LEU A 128 10.95 5.99 2.81
CA LEU A 128 10.03 5.03 2.20
C LEU A 128 10.33 4.85 0.71
N LEU A 129 10.46 5.94 -0.05
CA LEU A 129 10.67 5.88 -1.49
C LEU A 129 12.00 5.25 -1.86
N ASP A 130 13.05 5.49 -1.09
CA ASP A 130 14.36 4.86 -1.28
C ASP A 130 14.27 3.34 -1.05
N ARG A 131 13.58 2.91 0.01
CA ARG A 131 13.33 1.48 0.28
C ARG A 131 12.49 0.83 -0.81
N VAL A 132 11.45 1.51 -1.28
CA VAL A 132 10.61 1.02 -2.39
C VAL A 132 11.45 0.85 -3.65
N ARG A 133 12.28 1.84 -4.03
CA ARG A 133 13.17 1.73 -5.20
C ARG A 133 14.17 0.57 -5.07
N HIS A 134 14.69 0.36 -3.86
CA HIS A 134 15.59 -0.77 -3.58
C HIS A 134 14.90 -2.13 -3.77
N LEU A 135 13.62 -2.22 -3.41
CA LEU A 135 12.82 -3.45 -3.50
C LEU A 135 12.15 -3.67 -4.86
N LEU A 136 12.07 -2.65 -5.73
CA LEU A 136 11.47 -2.83 -7.05
C LEU A 136 12.39 -3.60 -7.99
N ALA A 137 11.84 -4.62 -8.62
CA ALA A 137 12.51 -5.30 -9.74
C ALA A 137 12.64 -4.36 -10.95
N PRO A 138 13.62 -4.58 -11.85
CA PRO A 138 13.69 -3.86 -13.12
C PRO A 138 12.35 -3.94 -13.89
N GLY A 139 11.82 -2.80 -14.31
CA GLY A 139 10.49 -2.69 -14.93
C GLY A 139 9.31 -2.92 -14.00
N GLY A 140 9.55 -2.89 -12.70
CA GLY A 140 8.51 -2.99 -11.68
C GLY A 140 7.65 -1.73 -11.60
N ILE A 141 6.55 -1.82 -10.84
CA ILE A 141 5.59 -0.73 -10.66
C ILE A 141 5.40 -0.47 -9.16
N PHE A 142 5.54 0.80 -8.75
CA PHE A 142 5.04 1.24 -7.46
C PHE A 142 3.66 1.87 -7.65
N TRP A 143 2.64 1.18 -7.15
CA TRP A 143 1.24 1.60 -7.23
C TRP A 143 0.80 2.25 -5.92
N VAL A 144 0.48 3.55 -5.97
CA VAL A 144 0.04 4.31 -4.79
C VAL A 144 -1.37 4.82 -5.00
N VAL A 145 -2.26 4.61 -4.02
CA VAL A 145 -3.57 5.24 -3.95
C VAL A 145 -3.65 6.05 -2.68
N THR A 146 -3.94 7.34 -2.81
CA THR A 146 -3.99 8.24 -1.66
C THR A 146 -5.04 9.33 -1.84
N GLU A 147 -5.55 9.85 -0.74
CA GLU A 147 -6.41 11.04 -0.75
C GLU A 147 -5.58 12.29 -1.07
N ILE A 148 -6.20 13.23 -1.78
CA ILE A 148 -5.60 14.53 -2.10
C ILE A 148 -6.25 15.59 -1.21
N ALA A 149 -5.42 16.34 -0.50
CA ALA A 149 -5.87 17.42 0.37
C ALA A 149 -6.70 18.45 -0.41
N GLY A 150 -7.79 18.92 0.20
CA GLY A 150 -8.68 19.91 -0.39
C GLY A 150 -9.74 19.35 -1.35
N ARG A 151 -9.77 18.03 -1.64
CA ARG A 151 -10.81 17.45 -2.50
C ARG A 151 -12.10 17.11 -1.74
N ARG A 152 -12.05 16.94 -0.43
CA ARG A 152 -13.24 16.70 0.39
C ARG A 152 -14.01 18.01 0.58
N ALA A 153 -15.34 17.91 0.68
CA ALA A 153 -16.18 19.06 0.98
C ALA A 153 -15.76 19.76 2.29
N ALA A 154 -15.90 21.06 2.34
CA ALA A 154 -15.54 21.86 3.52
C ALA A 154 -16.28 21.44 4.81
N THR A 155 -17.45 20.82 4.66
CA THR A 155 -18.27 20.28 5.75
C THR A 155 -17.88 18.87 6.19
N ASP A 156 -17.01 18.19 5.44
CA ASP A 156 -16.54 16.83 5.80
C ASP A 156 -15.58 16.92 6.99
N SER A 157 -15.83 16.13 8.02
CA SER A 157 -14.95 16.05 9.21
C SER A 157 -13.55 15.54 8.88
N LEU A 158 -13.39 14.84 7.76
CA LEU A 158 -12.15 14.28 7.26
C LEU A 158 -11.49 15.14 6.17
N LYS A 159 -11.92 16.41 6.02
CA LYS A 159 -11.43 17.33 4.96
C LYS A 159 -9.92 17.60 4.98
N HIS A 160 -9.27 17.40 6.12
CA HIS A 160 -7.81 17.52 6.27
C HIS A 160 -7.06 16.22 5.94
N LEU A 161 -7.78 15.16 5.62
CA LEU A 161 -7.14 13.96 5.14
C LEU A 161 -6.67 14.17 3.70
N GLY A 162 -5.51 13.60 3.39
CA GLY A 162 -4.92 13.66 2.06
C GLY A 162 -3.49 14.19 2.08
N ILE A 163 -2.79 13.94 1.00
CA ILE A 163 -1.45 14.49 0.79
C ILE A 163 -1.54 15.89 0.18
N THR A 164 -0.63 16.76 0.60
CA THR A 164 -0.47 18.11 0.03
C THR A 164 0.20 18.05 -1.34
N PRO A 165 0.14 19.14 -2.16
CA PRO A 165 0.90 19.22 -3.41
C PRO A 165 2.41 18.95 -3.22
N ALA A 166 3.03 19.49 -2.19
CA ALA A 166 4.44 19.25 -1.90
C ALA A 166 4.73 17.77 -1.59
N GLN A 167 3.84 17.07 -0.89
CA GLN A 167 3.97 15.63 -0.64
C GLN A 167 3.74 14.80 -1.90
N ALA A 168 2.91 15.27 -2.83
CA ALA A 168 2.74 14.64 -4.14
C ALA A 168 3.98 14.84 -5.02
N GLU A 169 4.63 15.99 -4.96
CA GLU A 169 5.91 16.25 -5.64
C GLU A 169 7.02 15.30 -5.13
N ILE A 170 7.12 15.12 -3.81
CA ILE A 170 8.05 14.14 -3.22
C ILE A 170 7.75 12.72 -3.77
N LEU A 171 6.47 12.33 -3.80
CA LEU A 171 6.07 10.99 -4.28
C LEU A 171 6.48 10.76 -5.72
N THR A 172 6.33 11.77 -6.57
CA THR A 172 6.53 11.65 -8.02
C THR A 172 7.96 11.97 -8.48
N ALA A 173 8.81 12.46 -7.60
CA ALA A 173 10.19 12.81 -7.94
C ALA A 173 11.05 11.56 -8.22
N GLY A 174 11.90 11.63 -9.26
CA GLY A 174 12.94 10.64 -9.54
C GLY A 174 12.43 9.30 -10.11
N TRP A 175 11.23 9.26 -10.67
CA TRP A 175 10.70 8.14 -11.45
C TRP A 175 10.84 8.42 -12.95
N SER A 176 11.09 7.37 -13.75
CA SER A 176 11.24 7.50 -15.20
C SER A 176 9.91 7.77 -15.92
N ALA A 177 8.82 7.23 -15.36
CA ALA A 177 7.46 7.50 -15.80
C ALA A 177 6.48 7.56 -14.63
N VAL A 178 5.51 8.47 -14.73
CA VAL A 178 4.46 8.70 -13.74
C VAL A 178 3.12 8.76 -14.45
N HIS A 179 2.26 7.78 -14.19
CA HIS A 179 0.87 7.80 -14.68
C HIS A 179 -0.05 8.06 -13.50
N THR A 180 -1.07 8.90 -13.71
CA THR A 180 -2.03 9.25 -12.65
C THR A 180 -3.46 9.12 -13.14
N ALA A 181 -4.35 8.72 -12.24
CA ALA A 181 -5.80 8.71 -12.47
C ALA A 181 -6.53 9.23 -11.23
N ASP A 182 -7.50 10.10 -11.44
CA ASP A 182 -8.33 10.64 -10.36
C ASP A 182 -9.57 9.78 -10.12
N LEU A 183 -9.85 9.51 -8.85
CA LEU A 183 -11.00 8.75 -8.36
C LEU A 183 -11.68 9.55 -7.23
N ASP A 184 -12.50 10.52 -7.56
CA ASP A 184 -13.14 11.42 -6.61
C ASP A 184 -12.10 12.09 -5.70
N VAL A 185 -12.13 11.83 -4.39
CA VAL A 185 -11.15 12.37 -3.44
C VAL A 185 -9.78 11.71 -3.51
N LEU A 186 -9.67 10.55 -4.17
CA LEU A 186 -8.43 9.79 -4.32
C LEU A 186 -7.71 10.16 -5.62
N ARG A 187 -6.41 9.86 -5.63
CA ARG A 187 -5.59 9.75 -6.85
C ARG A 187 -4.77 8.48 -6.79
N CYS A 188 -4.77 7.77 -7.91
CA CYS A 188 -3.88 6.65 -8.17
C CYS A 188 -2.63 7.15 -8.88
N TYR A 189 -1.49 6.59 -8.53
CA TYR A 189 -0.20 6.80 -9.18
C TYR A 189 0.39 5.45 -9.55
N ALA A 190 0.78 5.27 -10.82
CA ALA A 190 1.63 4.18 -11.25
C ALA A 190 3.01 4.77 -11.55
N LEU A 191 4.00 4.40 -10.77
CA LEU A 191 5.35 4.95 -10.77
C LEU A 191 6.33 3.88 -11.25
N HIS A 192 7.15 4.22 -12.25
CA HIS A 192 8.12 3.32 -12.85
C HIS A 192 9.54 3.81 -12.60
N PRO A 193 10.48 2.94 -12.15
CA PRO A 193 11.87 3.29 -11.90
C PRO A 193 12.65 3.60 -13.18
#